data_d8bcb7bbb3447af41f70db33a87f8a26
#
_entry.id   d8bcb7bbb3447af41f70db33a87f8a26
#
_cell.length_a   1.000
_cell.length_b   1.000
_cell.length_c   1.000
_cell.angle_alpha   90.00
_cell.angle_beta   90.00
_cell.angle_gamma   90.00
#
_symmetry.space_group_name_H-M   'P 1'
#
loop_
_entity.id
_entity.type
_entity.pdbx_description
1 polymer ?
#
loop_
_entity_poly.entity_id
_entity_poly.type
_entity_poly.pdbx_seq_one_letter_code
_entity_poly.pdbx_strand_id
1 'polypeptide(L)'
;MRSRWSRSYIRVVNYHNTDKVDADRFEREIASFAEHFTSVSMEDIDRFFKTRKWDKDKPGLIPAVFEGFRNGYDVMLPILEKYGFKAWYYIPSFFMDIPVKEQLRFTEHYDLTVYRPEDYPDGRYAMTWDEVREVAKHHEICCHTGNHFQIGRETPDYDMYREIVVAKRVLEEKIGRPVDVFCWLYGEEYAYNPRAHKYLKEAGYRYVVSNLKIEKIG
;
A
#
# COMPACT_ATOMS: atom_id res chain seq x y z
N MET A 1 -28.63 -20.48 12.17
CA MET A 1 -27.27 -20.62 12.73
C MET A 1 -26.29 -20.06 11.70
N ARG A 2 -25.76 -18.85 11.88
CA ARG A 2 -24.69 -18.34 11.01
C ARG A 2 -23.39 -19.03 11.45
N SER A 3 -22.70 -19.67 10.50
CA SER A 3 -21.46 -20.40 10.74
C SER A 3 -20.42 -19.53 11.46
N ARG A 4 -19.87 -20.03 12.57
CA ARG A 4 -18.81 -19.40 13.38
C ARG A 4 -17.55 -19.09 12.55
N TRP A 5 -17.38 -19.72 11.41
CA TRP A 5 -16.26 -19.58 10.47
C TRP A 5 -16.35 -18.33 9.56
N SER A 6 -17.56 -17.74 9.42
CA SER A 6 -17.79 -16.62 8.50
C SER A 6 -17.31 -15.27 9.00
N ARG A 7 -16.68 -15.19 10.20
CA ARG A 7 -16.28 -13.91 10.83
C ARG A 7 -14.79 -13.75 11.13
N SER A 8 -13.99 -14.81 10.93
CA SER A 8 -12.59 -14.85 11.38
C SER A 8 -11.62 -14.81 10.22
N TYR A 9 -11.71 -13.79 9.38
CA TYR A 9 -10.75 -13.57 8.30
C TYR A 9 -10.49 -12.07 8.11
N ILE A 10 -9.38 -11.78 7.48
CA ILE A 10 -9.02 -10.44 6.99
C ILE A 10 -9.02 -10.50 5.48
N ARG A 11 -9.71 -9.57 4.85
CA ARG A 11 -9.72 -9.38 3.40
C ARG A 11 -8.88 -8.17 3.05
N VAL A 12 -8.05 -8.29 2.03
CA VAL A 12 -7.37 -7.17 1.38
C VAL A 12 -8.07 -6.90 0.05
N VAL A 13 -8.38 -5.65 -0.24
CA VAL A 13 -8.95 -5.23 -1.52
C VAL A 13 -8.04 -4.17 -2.11
N ASN A 14 -7.52 -4.45 -3.31
CA ASN A 14 -6.54 -3.62 -3.98
C ASN A 14 -7.21 -2.53 -4.82
N TYR A 15 -6.71 -1.30 -4.66
CA TYR A 15 -7.09 -0.13 -5.44
C TYR A 15 -5.81 0.50 -5.99
N HIS A 16 -5.59 0.37 -7.31
CA HIS A 16 -4.40 0.94 -7.96
C HIS A 16 -4.60 2.39 -8.35
N ASN A 17 -5.79 2.71 -8.85
CA ASN A 17 -6.12 4.05 -9.31
C ASN A 17 -7.64 4.23 -9.19
N THR A 18 -8.08 5.36 -8.67
CA THR A 18 -9.51 5.71 -8.60
C THR A 18 -9.64 7.13 -9.11
N ASP A 19 -10.03 7.25 -10.37
CA ASP A 19 -10.20 8.53 -11.03
C ASP A 19 -11.39 9.30 -10.46
N LYS A 20 -11.40 10.63 -10.63
CA LYS A 20 -12.48 11.49 -10.10
C LYS A 20 -13.87 11.07 -10.58
N VAL A 21 -13.96 10.59 -11.81
CA VAL A 21 -15.22 10.09 -12.39
C VAL A 21 -15.75 8.83 -11.69
N ASP A 22 -14.88 8.07 -11.06
CA ASP A 22 -15.22 6.83 -10.35
C ASP A 22 -15.50 7.03 -8.85
N ALA A 23 -15.40 8.25 -8.33
CA ALA A 23 -15.54 8.55 -6.90
C ALA A 23 -16.87 8.01 -6.30
N ASP A 24 -17.99 8.22 -7.00
CA ASP A 24 -19.31 7.73 -6.55
C ASP A 24 -19.39 6.20 -6.53
N ARG A 25 -18.73 5.53 -7.47
CA ARG A 25 -18.66 4.07 -7.52
C ARG A 25 -17.83 3.54 -6.35
N PHE A 26 -16.67 4.12 -6.14
CA PHE A 26 -15.79 3.79 -5.02
C PHE A 26 -16.48 4.03 -3.67
N GLU A 27 -17.18 5.16 -3.51
CA GLU A 27 -17.90 5.46 -2.28
C GLU A 27 -19.00 4.43 -1.98
N ARG A 28 -19.81 4.05 -2.98
CA ARG A 28 -20.83 2.99 -2.80
C ARG A 28 -20.22 1.65 -2.38
N GLU A 29 -19.07 1.28 -2.94
CA GLU A 29 -18.37 0.06 -2.58
C GLU A 29 -17.87 0.11 -1.13
N ILE A 30 -17.20 1.20 -0.72
CA ILE A 30 -16.71 1.39 0.65
C ILE A 30 -17.87 1.43 1.65
N ALA A 31 -18.98 2.09 1.32
CA ALA A 31 -20.20 2.10 2.13
C ALA A 31 -20.73 0.67 2.38
N SER A 32 -20.81 -0.12 1.32
CA SER A 32 -21.22 -1.53 1.41
C SER A 32 -20.26 -2.36 2.28
N PHE A 33 -18.96 -2.12 2.18
CA PHE A 33 -17.99 -2.80 3.05
C PHE A 33 -18.15 -2.41 4.52
N ALA A 34 -18.47 -1.16 4.83
CA ALA A 34 -18.66 -0.71 6.21
C ALA A 34 -19.82 -1.42 6.94
N GLU A 35 -20.83 -1.90 6.20
CA GLU A 35 -21.91 -2.70 6.78
C GLU A 35 -21.43 -4.07 7.26
N HIS A 36 -20.43 -4.67 6.60
CA HIS A 36 -20.06 -6.07 6.76
C HIS A 36 -18.68 -6.31 7.35
N PHE A 37 -17.78 -5.33 7.27
CA PHE A 37 -16.38 -5.43 7.67
C PHE A 37 -16.02 -4.40 8.74
N THR A 38 -14.90 -4.62 9.40
CA THR A 38 -14.26 -3.65 10.29
C THR A 38 -12.85 -3.33 9.78
N SER A 39 -12.41 -2.11 10.04
CA SER A 39 -11.05 -1.65 9.72
C SER A 39 -9.99 -2.47 10.44
N VAL A 40 -8.82 -2.64 9.82
CA VAL A 40 -7.67 -3.40 10.35
C VAL A 40 -6.48 -2.46 10.51
N SER A 41 -5.95 -2.38 11.73
CA SER A 41 -4.73 -1.65 12.05
C SER A 41 -3.51 -2.57 12.16
N MET A 42 -2.30 -1.98 12.28
CA MET A 42 -1.08 -2.75 12.54
C MET A 42 -1.15 -3.50 13.87
N GLU A 43 -1.76 -2.90 14.91
CA GLU A 43 -1.97 -3.56 16.20
C GLU A 43 -2.87 -4.78 16.09
N ASP A 44 -3.87 -4.75 15.20
CA ASP A 44 -4.72 -5.90 14.93
C ASP A 44 -3.92 -7.04 14.27
N ILE A 45 -3.04 -6.71 13.33
CA ILE A 45 -2.13 -7.68 12.70
C ILE A 45 -1.15 -8.25 13.73
N ASP A 46 -0.53 -7.42 14.55
CA ASP A 46 0.36 -7.87 15.63
C ASP A 46 -0.34 -8.85 16.57
N ARG A 47 -1.55 -8.50 16.98
CA ARG A 47 -2.36 -9.33 17.87
C ARG A 47 -2.74 -10.65 17.20
N PHE A 48 -3.15 -10.61 15.92
CA PHE A 48 -3.46 -11.81 15.16
C PHE A 48 -2.25 -12.75 15.05
N PHE A 49 -1.07 -12.24 14.68
CA PHE A 49 0.14 -13.06 14.59
C PHE A 49 0.58 -13.64 15.94
N LYS A 50 0.35 -12.91 17.04
CA LYS A 50 0.65 -13.37 18.41
C LYS A 50 -0.33 -14.43 18.90
N THR A 51 -1.63 -14.24 18.66
CA THR A 51 -2.69 -15.04 19.28
C THR A 51 -3.31 -16.08 18.35
N ARG A 52 -3.12 -15.90 17.04
CA ARG A 52 -3.81 -16.66 15.96
C ARG A 52 -5.34 -16.56 16.03
N LYS A 53 -5.85 -15.47 16.59
CA LYS A 53 -7.29 -15.20 16.75
C LYS A 53 -7.63 -13.83 16.20
N TRP A 54 -8.74 -13.77 15.46
CA TRP A 54 -9.41 -12.53 15.13
C TRP A 54 -10.54 -12.33 16.15
N ASP A 55 -10.47 -11.29 16.94
CA ASP A 55 -11.31 -11.04 18.12
C ASP A 55 -12.36 -9.96 17.92
N LYS A 56 -12.52 -9.45 16.70
CA LYS A 56 -13.56 -8.47 16.36
C LYS A 56 -14.85 -9.16 15.86
N ASP A 57 -15.98 -8.48 16.04
CA ASP A 57 -17.31 -9.01 15.69
C ASP A 57 -17.53 -9.18 14.19
N LYS A 58 -16.90 -8.34 13.37
CA LYS A 58 -16.92 -8.41 11.91
C LYS A 58 -15.57 -8.88 11.38
N PRO A 59 -15.52 -9.52 10.20
CA PRO A 59 -14.26 -9.80 9.52
C PRO A 59 -13.50 -8.49 9.23
N GLY A 60 -12.18 -8.58 9.14
CA GLY A 60 -11.33 -7.42 8.85
C GLY A 60 -11.31 -7.07 7.36
N LEU A 61 -11.23 -5.78 7.06
CA LEU A 61 -10.95 -5.28 5.70
C LEU A 61 -9.75 -4.33 5.74
N ILE A 62 -8.82 -4.56 4.83
CA ILE A 62 -7.72 -3.65 4.51
C ILE A 62 -7.97 -3.10 3.11
N PRO A 63 -8.45 -1.86 2.95
CA PRO A 63 -8.35 -1.16 1.69
C PRO A 63 -6.88 -0.88 1.39
N ALA A 64 -6.34 -1.52 0.36
CA ALA A 64 -4.96 -1.36 -0.07
C ALA A 64 -4.90 -0.37 -1.23
N VAL A 65 -4.33 0.81 -0.98
CA VAL A 65 -4.19 1.90 -1.95
C VAL A 65 -2.77 1.87 -2.49
N PHE A 66 -2.62 1.60 -3.77
CA PHE A 66 -1.33 1.36 -4.40
C PHE A 66 -0.76 2.59 -5.11
N GLU A 67 0.56 2.56 -5.31
CA GLU A 67 1.33 3.34 -6.28
C GLU A 67 1.54 4.81 -5.91
N GLY A 68 0.96 5.31 -4.82
CA GLY A 68 1.22 6.69 -4.37
C GLY A 68 0.67 7.77 -5.31
N PHE A 69 -0.33 7.45 -6.14
CA PHE A 69 -1.00 8.42 -6.99
C PHE A 69 -1.76 9.48 -6.20
N ARG A 70 -1.82 10.69 -6.75
CA ARG A 70 -2.54 11.84 -6.18
C ARG A 70 -4.02 11.55 -5.94
N ASN A 71 -4.68 10.74 -6.75
CA ASN A 71 -6.08 10.37 -6.54
C ASN A 71 -6.30 9.47 -5.30
N GLY A 72 -5.26 8.80 -4.80
CA GLY A 72 -5.28 8.16 -3.49
C GLY A 72 -5.54 9.18 -2.36
N TYR A 73 -5.04 10.40 -2.50
CA TYR A 73 -5.28 11.51 -1.58
C TYR A 73 -6.56 12.29 -1.91
N ASP A 74 -6.71 12.77 -3.15
CA ASP A 74 -7.80 13.66 -3.53
C ASP A 74 -9.19 12.99 -3.53
N VAL A 75 -9.24 11.68 -3.87
CA VAL A 75 -10.49 10.93 -4.07
C VAL A 75 -10.70 9.88 -3.00
N MET A 76 -9.70 9.01 -2.78
CA MET A 76 -9.91 7.83 -1.93
C MET A 76 -9.86 8.15 -0.44
N LEU A 77 -8.93 9.00 0.00
CA LEU A 77 -8.74 9.35 1.41
C LEU A 77 -10.04 9.87 2.07
N PRO A 78 -10.72 10.91 1.55
CA PRO A 78 -11.92 11.44 2.20
C PRO A 78 -13.06 10.43 2.29
N ILE A 79 -13.17 9.53 1.31
CA ILE A 79 -14.18 8.47 1.32
C ILE A 79 -13.85 7.42 2.37
N LEU A 80 -12.60 6.97 2.43
CA LEU A 80 -12.16 5.97 3.41
C LEU A 80 -12.34 6.47 4.85
N GLU A 81 -11.96 7.72 5.12
CA GLU A 81 -12.15 8.36 6.43
C GLU A 81 -13.64 8.51 6.80
N LYS A 82 -14.48 8.91 5.84
CA LYS A 82 -15.95 9.04 6.04
C LYS A 82 -16.58 7.74 6.55
N TYR A 83 -16.09 6.59 6.09
CA TYR A 83 -16.60 5.28 6.49
C TYR A 83 -15.76 4.58 7.56
N GLY A 84 -14.76 5.26 8.13
CA GLY A 84 -13.96 4.79 9.25
C GLY A 84 -12.97 3.66 8.92
N PHE A 85 -12.57 3.53 7.66
CA PHE A 85 -11.55 2.58 7.26
C PHE A 85 -10.15 3.17 7.38
N LYS A 86 -9.27 2.47 8.08
CA LYS A 86 -7.84 2.66 7.98
C LYS A 86 -7.34 1.93 6.73
N ALA A 87 -6.88 2.68 5.73
CA ALA A 87 -6.28 2.11 4.54
C ALA A 87 -4.77 1.87 4.72
N TRP A 88 -4.22 1.00 3.88
CA TRP A 88 -2.80 0.74 3.77
C TRP A 88 -2.31 1.28 2.42
N TYR A 89 -1.46 2.30 2.45
CA TYR A 89 -0.94 2.98 1.28
C TYR A 89 0.42 2.37 0.91
N TYR A 90 0.47 1.67 -0.20
CA TYR A 90 1.66 1.03 -0.74
C TYR A 90 2.36 1.99 -1.70
N ILE A 91 3.45 2.59 -1.25
CA ILE A 91 4.07 3.74 -1.92
C ILE A 91 5.43 3.37 -2.50
N PRO A 92 5.66 3.55 -3.83
CA PRO A 92 6.98 3.59 -4.42
C PRO A 92 7.67 4.89 -3.99
N SER A 93 8.63 4.79 -3.06
CA SER A 93 9.12 5.96 -2.31
C SER A 93 9.78 7.03 -3.16
N PHE A 94 10.37 6.68 -4.31
CA PHE A 94 11.06 7.66 -5.16
C PHE A 94 10.12 8.40 -6.11
N PHE A 95 8.90 7.91 -6.31
CA PHE A 95 7.94 8.56 -7.21
C PHE A 95 7.58 9.98 -6.74
N MET A 96 7.46 10.20 -5.43
CA MET A 96 7.13 11.52 -4.85
C MET A 96 8.23 12.58 -5.08
N ASP A 97 9.48 12.18 -5.33
CA ASP A 97 10.60 13.08 -5.59
C ASP A 97 10.79 13.37 -7.10
N ILE A 98 10.02 12.71 -7.97
CA ILE A 98 10.12 12.93 -9.42
C ILE A 98 9.53 14.30 -9.77
N PRO A 99 10.29 15.16 -10.47
CA PRO A 99 9.79 16.46 -10.94
C PRO A 99 8.50 16.30 -11.76
N VAL A 100 7.53 17.19 -11.56
CA VAL A 100 6.20 17.10 -12.20
C VAL A 100 6.28 16.84 -13.71
N LYS A 101 7.16 17.56 -14.42
CA LYS A 101 7.36 17.39 -15.87
C LYS A 101 7.87 15.99 -16.29
N GLU A 102 8.40 15.21 -15.36
CA GLU A 102 8.97 13.89 -15.61
C GLU A 102 8.08 12.75 -15.06
N GLN A 103 7.02 13.08 -14.30
CA GLN A 103 6.19 12.07 -13.65
C GLN A 103 5.50 11.15 -14.66
N LEU A 104 4.95 11.68 -15.76
CA LEU A 104 4.33 10.83 -16.78
C LEU A 104 5.34 9.85 -17.40
N ARG A 105 6.55 10.31 -17.73
CA ARG A 105 7.59 9.43 -18.24
C ARG A 105 8.03 8.38 -17.22
N PHE A 106 8.09 8.77 -15.94
CA PHE A 106 8.39 7.84 -14.85
C PHE A 106 7.32 6.75 -14.75
N THR A 107 6.04 7.12 -14.80
CA THR A 107 4.93 6.16 -14.72
C THR A 107 4.95 5.18 -15.89
N GLU A 108 5.19 5.64 -17.11
CA GLU A 108 5.35 4.79 -18.29
C GLU A 108 6.53 3.82 -18.18
N HIS A 109 7.66 4.28 -17.60
CA HIS A 109 8.87 3.47 -17.46
C HIS A 109 8.73 2.35 -16.42
N TYR A 110 7.97 2.59 -15.34
CA TYR A 110 7.82 1.67 -14.23
C TYR A 110 6.45 1.00 -14.15
N ASP A 111 5.74 0.95 -15.26
CA ASP A 111 4.42 0.28 -15.38
C ASP A 111 3.38 0.78 -14.36
N LEU A 112 3.39 2.08 -14.13
CA LEU A 112 2.37 2.79 -13.36
C LEU A 112 1.39 3.43 -14.35
N THR A 113 0.11 3.11 -14.27
CA THR A 113 -0.85 3.58 -15.28
C THR A 113 -1.59 4.84 -14.84
N VAL A 114 -1.40 5.93 -15.57
CA VAL A 114 -2.25 7.13 -15.46
C VAL A 114 -3.41 6.98 -16.45
N TYR A 115 -4.59 6.63 -15.94
CA TYR A 115 -5.76 6.38 -16.81
C TYR A 115 -6.40 7.66 -17.34
N ARG A 116 -6.43 8.72 -16.53
CA ARG A 116 -7.10 9.98 -16.85
C ARG A 116 -6.18 11.18 -16.56
N PRO A 117 -5.20 11.44 -17.43
CA PRO A 117 -4.30 12.59 -17.26
C PRO A 117 -5.04 13.95 -17.24
N GLU A 118 -6.22 14.01 -17.89
CA GLU A 118 -7.08 15.21 -17.88
C GLU A 118 -7.63 15.58 -16.51
N ASP A 119 -7.69 14.66 -15.54
CA ASP A 119 -8.07 14.96 -14.17
C ASP A 119 -7.03 15.84 -13.44
N TYR A 120 -5.80 15.87 -13.96
CA TYR A 120 -4.67 16.61 -13.40
C TYR A 120 -3.94 17.43 -14.47
N PRO A 121 -4.54 18.53 -14.94
CA PRO A 121 -3.99 19.34 -16.04
C PRO A 121 -2.67 20.04 -15.68
N ASP A 122 -2.31 20.09 -14.38
CA ASP A 122 -1.01 20.54 -13.89
C ASP A 122 0.11 19.50 -14.09
N GLY A 123 -0.22 18.29 -14.55
CA GLY A 123 0.69 17.19 -14.80
C GLY A 123 1.25 16.51 -13.54
N ARG A 124 0.74 16.86 -12.34
CA ARG A 124 1.15 16.21 -11.09
C ARG A 124 0.29 14.98 -10.81
N TYR A 125 0.89 13.80 -10.95
CA TYR A 125 0.23 12.51 -10.72
C TYR A 125 0.58 11.89 -9.38
N ALA A 126 1.78 12.12 -8.85
CA ALA A 126 2.18 11.65 -7.53
C ALA A 126 1.58 12.49 -6.40
N MET A 127 1.34 11.88 -5.24
CA MET A 127 1.18 12.63 -4.00
C MET A 127 2.43 13.46 -3.71
N THR A 128 2.26 14.57 -3.01
CA THR A 128 3.38 15.27 -2.38
C THR A 128 3.74 14.62 -1.05
N TRP A 129 4.94 14.89 -0.54
CA TRP A 129 5.32 14.43 0.80
C TRP A 129 4.46 15.01 1.92
N ASP A 130 3.88 16.21 1.74
CA ASP A 130 2.93 16.78 2.68
C ASP A 130 1.63 15.97 2.71
N GLU A 131 1.10 15.60 1.54
CA GLU A 131 -0.07 14.72 1.40
C GLU A 131 0.20 13.33 1.99
N VAL A 132 1.38 12.74 1.74
CA VAL A 132 1.77 11.47 2.36
C VAL A 132 1.84 11.58 3.89
N ARG A 133 2.38 12.68 4.43
CA ARG A 133 2.39 12.93 5.89
C ARG A 133 0.98 13.09 6.46
N GLU A 134 0.08 13.72 5.73
CA GLU A 134 -1.33 13.83 6.14
C GLU A 134 -1.99 12.45 6.20
N VAL A 135 -1.86 11.65 5.15
CA VAL A 135 -2.30 10.24 5.12
C VAL A 135 -1.72 9.46 6.29
N ALA A 136 -0.44 9.64 6.58
CA ALA A 136 0.26 8.92 7.64
C ALA A 136 -0.28 9.19 9.05
N LYS A 137 -1.06 10.23 9.29
CA LYS A 137 -1.66 10.51 10.60
C LYS A 137 -2.69 9.46 11.01
N HIS A 138 -3.42 8.90 10.07
CA HIS A 138 -4.56 8.02 10.33
C HIS A 138 -4.52 6.68 9.60
N HIS A 139 -3.66 6.54 8.59
CA HIS A 139 -3.53 5.37 7.73
C HIS A 139 -2.13 4.74 7.84
N GLU A 140 -1.98 3.52 7.32
CA GLU A 140 -0.68 2.86 7.30
C GLU A 140 0.08 3.19 6.01
N ILE A 141 1.35 3.59 6.14
CA ILE A 141 2.25 3.75 5.01
C ILE A 141 3.09 2.49 4.89
N CYS A 142 3.07 1.89 3.72
CA CYS A 142 3.76 0.66 3.39
C CYS A 142 4.70 0.91 2.20
N CYS A 143 5.85 0.26 2.18
CA CYS A 143 6.78 0.37 1.07
C CYS A 143 6.37 -0.56 -0.08
N HIS A 144 6.38 -0.02 -1.31
CA HIS A 144 6.14 -0.77 -2.54
C HIS A 144 7.32 -0.64 -3.49
N THR A 145 8.53 -0.95 -2.99
CA THR A 145 9.84 -0.67 -3.58
C THR A 145 10.17 0.83 -3.66
N GLY A 146 11.29 1.17 -4.25
CA GLY A 146 11.68 2.57 -4.47
C GLY A 146 11.00 3.18 -5.68
N ASN A 147 11.10 2.50 -6.82
CA ASN A 147 10.66 2.97 -8.12
C ASN A 147 9.43 2.24 -8.68
N HIS A 148 8.71 1.42 -7.92
CA HIS A 148 7.78 0.42 -8.46
C HIS A 148 8.53 -0.61 -9.32
N PHE A 149 9.65 -1.11 -8.79
CA PHE A 149 10.56 -2.00 -9.50
C PHE A 149 10.24 -3.47 -9.18
N GLN A 150 10.09 -4.29 -10.22
CA GLN A 150 9.89 -5.73 -10.08
C GLN A 150 11.19 -6.43 -9.71
N ILE A 151 11.28 -6.99 -8.50
CA ILE A 151 12.44 -7.74 -8.02
C ILE A 151 12.30 -9.20 -8.46
N GLY A 152 12.97 -9.54 -9.56
CA GLY A 152 13.02 -10.90 -10.11
C GLY A 152 14.28 -11.68 -9.69
N ARG A 153 14.39 -12.92 -10.18
CA ARG A 153 15.53 -13.81 -9.84
C ARG A 153 16.89 -13.22 -10.15
N GLU A 154 17.01 -12.53 -11.26
CA GLU A 154 18.27 -11.98 -11.78
C GLU A 154 18.56 -10.57 -11.28
N THR A 155 17.68 -9.99 -10.44
CA THR A 155 17.88 -8.66 -9.90
C THR A 155 19.20 -8.60 -9.11
N PRO A 156 20.12 -7.67 -9.46
CA PRO A 156 21.36 -7.49 -8.74
C PRO A 156 21.16 -7.08 -7.28
N ASP A 157 22.12 -7.42 -6.44
CA ASP A 157 22.09 -7.08 -5.01
C ASP A 157 22.01 -5.56 -4.75
N TYR A 158 22.67 -4.75 -5.60
CA TYR A 158 22.59 -3.30 -5.52
C TYR A 158 21.17 -2.77 -5.72
N ASP A 159 20.46 -3.29 -6.72
CA ASP A 159 19.08 -2.88 -6.99
C ASP A 159 18.15 -3.35 -5.87
N MET A 160 18.28 -4.57 -5.37
CA MET A 160 17.51 -5.04 -4.22
C MET A 160 17.74 -4.17 -2.98
N TYR A 161 18.99 -3.79 -2.69
CA TYR A 161 19.31 -2.91 -1.58
C TYR A 161 18.64 -1.55 -1.75
N ARG A 162 18.74 -0.96 -2.94
CA ARG A 162 18.13 0.33 -3.26
C ARG A 162 16.62 0.30 -3.16
N GLU A 163 15.99 -0.70 -3.76
CA GLU A 163 14.53 -0.82 -3.87
C GLU A 163 13.86 -1.25 -2.54
N ILE A 164 14.59 -1.86 -1.62
CA ILE A 164 14.07 -2.34 -0.34
C ILE A 164 14.57 -1.48 0.83
N VAL A 165 15.89 -1.36 0.99
CA VAL A 165 16.48 -0.74 2.18
C VAL A 165 16.46 0.78 2.09
N VAL A 166 16.95 1.33 0.95
CA VAL A 166 16.97 2.79 0.74
C VAL A 166 15.55 3.32 0.63
N ALA A 167 14.68 2.61 -0.09
CA ALA A 167 13.27 2.97 -0.23
C ALA A 167 12.56 3.14 1.13
N LYS A 168 12.77 2.20 2.07
CA LYS A 168 12.26 2.31 3.43
C LYS A 168 12.79 3.55 4.16
N ARG A 169 14.11 3.75 4.11
CA ARG A 169 14.75 4.90 4.79
C ARG A 169 14.18 6.23 4.30
N VAL A 170 13.97 6.37 2.99
CA VAL A 170 13.34 7.56 2.42
C VAL A 170 11.93 7.76 2.96
N LEU A 171 11.08 6.72 2.98
CA LEU A 171 9.74 6.82 3.55
C LEU A 171 9.79 7.25 5.02
N GLU A 172 10.60 6.59 5.84
CA GLU A 172 10.71 6.88 7.28
C GLU A 172 11.22 8.28 7.55
N GLU A 173 12.23 8.74 6.80
CA GLU A 173 12.74 10.11 6.90
C GLU A 173 11.66 11.14 6.56
N LYS A 174 10.92 10.91 5.46
CA LYS A 174 9.92 11.87 4.96
C LYS A 174 8.67 11.93 5.82
N ILE A 175 8.23 10.80 6.41
CA ILE A 175 7.01 10.76 7.25
C ILE A 175 7.28 10.86 8.75
N GLY A 176 8.53 10.71 9.18
CA GLY A 176 8.94 10.83 10.59
C GLY A 176 8.50 9.67 11.49
N ARG A 177 8.18 8.51 10.93
CA ARG A 177 7.77 7.31 11.70
C ARG A 177 8.22 6.01 11.01
N PRO A 178 8.27 4.87 11.75
CA PRO A 178 8.60 3.57 11.17
C PRO A 178 7.63 3.13 10.05
N VAL A 179 8.17 2.42 9.07
CA VAL A 179 7.44 1.73 7.99
C VAL A 179 7.65 0.23 8.14
N ASP A 180 6.65 -0.46 8.65
CA ASP A 180 6.77 -1.85 9.08
C ASP A 180 6.49 -2.88 7.95
N VAL A 181 5.87 -2.44 6.86
CA VAL A 181 5.34 -3.33 5.82
C VAL A 181 6.01 -3.07 4.48
N PHE A 182 6.42 -4.15 3.84
CA PHE A 182 6.85 -4.18 2.44
C PHE A 182 5.84 -4.95 1.59
N CYS A 183 5.60 -4.53 0.36
CA CYS A 183 4.75 -5.25 -0.59
C CYS A 183 5.50 -5.53 -1.89
N TRP A 184 5.43 -6.80 -2.33
CA TRP A 184 5.95 -7.23 -3.63
C TRP A 184 5.11 -6.69 -4.78
N LEU A 185 5.75 -6.34 -5.90
CA LEU A 185 5.07 -6.10 -7.15
C LEU A 185 4.56 -7.41 -7.74
N TYR A 186 3.36 -7.38 -8.34
CA TYR A 186 2.73 -8.49 -9.05
C TYR A 186 2.57 -9.79 -8.23
N GLY A 187 2.91 -9.76 -6.95
CA GLY A 187 2.89 -10.94 -6.08
C GLY A 187 4.17 -11.79 -6.15
N GLU A 188 4.25 -12.77 -5.26
CA GLU A 188 5.46 -13.59 -5.08
C GLU A 188 5.80 -14.45 -6.30
N GLU A 189 4.81 -14.90 -7.06
CA GLU A 189 5.03 -15.78 -8.21
C GLU A 189 5.87 -15.11 -9.31
N TYR A 190 5.76 -13.78 -9.41
CA TYR A 190 6.39 -13.01 -10.48
C TYR A 190 7.59 -12.18 -10.01
N ALA A 191 7.63 -11.84 -8.72
CA ALA A 191 8.60 -10.91 -8.15
C ALA A 191 9.44 -11.52 -7.03
N TYR A 192 9.41 -12.83 -6.84
CA TYR A 192 10.14 -13.48 -5.75
C TYR A 192 11.62 -13.68 -6.04
N ASN A 193 12.46 -13.16 -5.15
CA ASN A 193 13.87 -13.48 -5.08
C ASN A 193 14.26 -13.87 -3.65
N PRO A 194 14.69 -15.11 -3.39
CA PRO A 194 15.07 -15.55 -2.03
C PRO A 194 16.13 -14.66 -1.37
N ARG A 195 17.03 -14.07 -2.14
CA ARG A 195 18.05 -13.14 -1.64
C ARG A 195 17.47 -11.85 -1.11
N ALA A 196 16.29 -11.44 -1.59
CA ALA A 196 15.64 -10.22 -1.13
C ALA A 196 15.21 -10.29 0.34
N HIS A 197 14.96 -11.49 0.91
CA HIS A 197 14.67 -11.65 2.34
C HIS A 197 15.79 -11.11 3.25
N LYS A 198 17.05 -11.21 2.82
CA LYS A 198 18.18 -10.60 3.52
C LYS A 198 17.98 -9.10 3.68
N TYR A 199 17.56 -8.41 2.62
CA TYR A 199 17.38 -6.96 2.63
C TYR A 199 16.11 -6.53 3.38
N LEU A 200 15.05 -7.35 3.36
CA LEU A 200 13.87 -7.13 4.19
C LEU A 200 14.23 -7.17 5.69
N LYS A 201 15.03 -8.14 6.11
CA LYS A 201 15.52 -8.26 7.49
C LYS A 201 16.48 -7.12 7.85
N GLU A 202 17.43 -6.80 6.98
CA GLU A 202 18.39 -5.71 7.19
C GLU A 202 17.70 -4.37 7.34
N ALA A 203 16.66 -4.12 6.53
CA ALA A 203 15.83 -2.92 6.64
C ALA A 203 14.94 -2.90 7.88
N GLY A 204 14.71 -4.05 8.53
CA GLY A 204 13.86 -4.16 9.71
C GLY A 204 12.37 -4.08 9.38
N TYR A 205 11.93 -4.57 8.22
CA TYR A 205 10.51 -4.77 7.97
C TYR A 205 9.98 -5.88 8.89
N ARG A 206 8.78 -5.67 9.40
CA ARG A 206 8.09 -6.64 10.27
C ARG A 206 7.19 -7.58 9.51
N TYR A 207 6.62 -7.10 8.41
CA TYR A 207 5.68 -7.82 7.58
C TYR A 207 6.00 -7.63 6.10
N VAL A 208 5.69 -8.65 5.33
CA VAL A 208 5.67 -8.60 3.86
C VAL A 208 4.29 -9.00 3.36
N VAL A 209 3.82 -8.29 2.35
CA VAL A 209 2.50 -8.50 1.74
C VAL A 209 2.68 -8.94 0.29
N SER A 210 1.91 -9.94 -0.08
CA SER A 210 1.76 -10.38 -1.47
C SER A 210 0.27 -10.51 -1.82
N ASN A 211 -0.04 -10.90 -3.05
CA ASN A 211 -1.41 -11.19 -3.46
C ASN A 211 -2.07 -12.34 -2.68
N LEU A 212 -1.27 -13.18 -2.03
CA LEU A 212 -1.76 -14.40 -1.38
C LEU A 212 -1.85 -14.27 0.14
N LYS A 213 -0.96 -13.48 0.77
CA LYS A 213 -0.82 -13.47 2.24
C LYS A 213 -0.13 -12.24 2.77
N ILE A 214 -0.32 -12.03 4.07
CA ILE A 214 0.55 -11.21 4.91
C ILE A 214 1.43 -12.17 5.70
N GLU A 215 2.75 -12.01 5.60
CA GLU A 215 3.74 -12.86 6.24
C GLU A 215 4.57 -12.05 7.23
N LYS A 216 4.80 -12.61 8.42
CA LYS A 216 5.69 -12.01 9.41
C LYS A 216 7.13 -12.38 9.08
N ILE A 217 8.00 -11.38 9.01
CA ILE A 217 9.45 -11.58 8.84
C ILE A 217 10.03 -11.99 10.19
N GLY A 218 10.65 -13.16 10.21
CA GLY A 218 11.28 -13.72 11.41
C GLY A 218 12.73 -13.30 11.59
#